data_e53555c87099b7a4e115b32139bd29a3
#
_entry.id   e53555c87099b7a4e115b32139bd29a3
#
_cell.length_a   1.000
_cell.length_b   1.000
_cell.length_c   1.000
_cell.angle_alpha   90.00
_cell.angle_beta   90.00
_cell.angle_gamma   90.00
#
_symmetry.space_group_name_H-M   'P 1'
#
loop_
_entity.id
_entity.type
_entity.pdbx_description
1 polymer ?
#
loop_
_entity_poly.entity_id
_entity_poly.type
_entity_poly.pdbx_seq_one_letter_code
_entity_poly.pdbx_strand_id
1 'polypeptide(L)'
;MKTIKEQLESFTNTDTFWISYYAKKHGKIIKRFGTYTKPDTDIKGKHFISKGNDVFVYWDFNAPANDNGNKWRMATNPLKVEVA
;
A
#
# COMPACT_ATOMS: atom_id res chain seq x y z
N MET A 1 -3.96 -20.14 -0.06
CA MET A 1 -3.18 -18.93 -0.39
C MET A 1 -3.97 -17.69 0.02
N LYS A 2 -3.33 -16.76 0.69
CA LYS A 2 -4.00 -15.52 1.11
C LYS A 2 -4.16 -14.56 -0.08
N THR A 3 -5.30 -13.88 -0.13
CA THR A 3 -5.46 -12.76 -1.04
C THR A 3 -4.58 -11.59 -0.58
N ILE A 4 -4.36 -10.61 -1.44
CA ILE A 4 -3.60 -9.41 -1.05
C ILE A 4 -4.29 -8.70 0.11
N LYS A 5 -5.62 -8.62 0.09
CA LYS A 5 -6.39 -8.03 1.18
C LYS A 5 -6.13 -8.76 2.50
N GLU A 6 -6.25 -10.08 2.51
CA GLU A 6 -5.99 -10.88 3.70
C GLU A 6 -4.55 -10.73 4.19
N GLN A 7 -3.61 -10.68 3.26
CA GLN A 7 -2.20 -10.53 3.56
C GLN A 7 -1.92 -9.18 4.24
N LEU A 8 -2.43 -8.08 3.68
CA LEU A 8 -2.25 -6.75 4.26
C LEU A 8 -2.92 -6.62 5.62
N GLU A 9 -4.14 -7.16 5.76
CA GLU A 9 -4.87 -7.10 7.02
C GLU A 9 -4.23 -7.92 8.14
N SER A 10 -3.42 -8.93 7.78
CA SER A 10 -2.73 -9.76 8.76
C SER A 10 -1.44 -9.13 9.28
N PHE A 11 -0.94 -8.08 8.63
CA PHE A 11 0.30 -7.45 9.05
C PHE A 11 0.12 -6.66 10.34
N THR A 12 1.14 -6.71 11.20
CA THR A 12 1.20 -5.91 12.41
C THR A 12 1.68 -4.49 12.07
N ASN A 13 1.68 -3.61 13.06
CA ASN A 13 2.15 -2.23 12.88
C ASN A 13 3.67 -2.12 12.67
N THR A 14 4.42 -3.22 12.79
CA THR A 14 5.86 -3.25 12.54
C THR A 14 6.24 -3.94 11.24
N ASP A 15 5.27 -4.58 10.56
CA ASP A 15 5.54 -5.26 9.30
C ASP A 15 5.69 -4.29 8.15
N THR A 16 6.76 -4.46 7.39
CA THR A 16 7.00 -3.71 6.17
C THR A 16 6.92 -4.66 4.97
N PHE A 17 6.68 -4.11 3.79
CA PHE A 17 6.50 -4.92 2.59
C PHE A 17 6.89 -4.16 1.33
N TRP A 18 7.08 -4.93 0.27
CA TRP A 18 7.15 -4.40 -1.09
C TRP A 18 5.81 -4.70 -1.77
N ILE A 19 5.21 -3.68 -2.38
CA ILE A 19 3.96 -3.82 -3.13
C ILE A 19 4.21 -3.45 -4.58
N SER A 20 3.75 -4.32 -5.48
CA SER A 20 3.93 -4.14 -6.93
C SER A 20 2.58 -3.89 -7.58
N TYR A 21 2.48 -2.84 -8.39
CA TYR A 21 1.26 -2.52 -9.11
C TYR A 21 1.58 -1.72 -10.37
N TYR A 22 0.61 -1.69 -11.29
CA TYR A 22 0.74 -0.90 -12.50
C TYR A 22 0.42 0.57 -12.20
N ALA A 23 1.39 1.44 -12.42
CA ALA A 23 1.24 2.87 -12.19
C ALA A 23 0.93 3.57 -13.52
N LYS A 24 -0.31 4.01 -13.70
CA LYS A 24 -0.72 4.72 -14.92
C LYS A 24 0.14 5.94 -15.19
N LYS A 25 0.52 6.66 -14.15
CA LYS A 25 1.36 7.85 -14.24
C LYS A 25 2.71 7.55 -14.89
N HIS A 26 3.26 6.37 -14.62
CA HIS A 26 4.56 5.96 -15.15
C HIS A 26 4.44 5.03 -16.36
N GLY A 27 3.26 4.52 -16.65
CA GLY A 27 3.02 3.59 -17.75
C GLY A 27 3.70 2.24 -17.59
N LYS A 28 4.00 1.82 -16.37
CA LYS A 28 4.70 0.57 -16.10
C LYS A 28 4.38 0.04 -14.71
N ILE A 29 4.76 -1.22 -14.48
CA ILE A 29 4.68 -1.83 -13.14
C ILE A 29 5.80 -1.26 -12.28
N ILE A 30 5.45 -0.79 -11.11
CA ILE A 30 6.43 -0.27 -10.13
C ILE A 30 6.35 -1.10 -8.86
N LYS A 31 7.43 -1.04 -8.08
CA LYS A 31 7.55 -1.73 -6.80
C LYS A 31 7.86 -0.68 -5.74
N ARG A 32 7.03 -0.63 -4.70
CA ARG A 32 7.15 0.39 -3.66
C ARG A 32 7.31 -0.27 -2.30
N PHE A 33 8.04 0.40 -1.41
CA PHE A 33 8.29 -0.08 -0.06
C PHE A 33 7.41 0.68 0.94
N GLY A 34 6.68 -0.04 1.76
CA GLY A 34 5.77 0.60 2.68
C GLY A 34 5.30 -0.27 3.83
N THR A 35 4.31 0.23 4.52
CA THR A 35 3.64 -0.46 5.61
C THR A 35 2.15 -0.18 5.54
N TYR A 36 1.34 -1.07 6.12
CA TYR A 36 -0.11 -0.90 6.12
C TYR A 36 -0.60 -0.06 7.29
N THR A 37 0.26 0.23 8.26
CA THR A 37 -0.06 1.06 9.42
C THR A 37 0.87 2.27 9.44
N LYS A 38 0.31 3.45 9.62
CA LYS A 38 1.11 4.67 9.73
C LYS A 38 2.10 4.54 10.89
N PRO A 39 3.41 4.79 10.68
CA PRO A 39 4.41 4.67 11.74
C PRO A 39 4.03 5.48 12.99
N ASP A 40 4.30 4.91 14.14
CA ASP A 40 4.05 5.50 15.46
C ASP A 40 2.57 5.77 15.77
N THR A 41 1.67 5.12 15.05
CA THR A 41 0.22 5.22 15.29
C THR A 41 -0.42 3.86 15.11
N ASP A 42 -1.73 3.76 15.47
CA ASP A 42 -2.54 2.58 15.19
C ASP A 42 -3.41 2.76 13.95
N ILE A 43 -3.15 3.82 13.19
CA ILE A 43 -3.96 4.13 11.99
C ILE A 43 -3.53 3.20 10.87
N LYS A 44 -4.44 2.34 10.45
CA LYS A 44 -4.21 1.41 9.35
C LYS A 44 -4.65 2.02 8.02
N GLY A 45 -4.03 1.54 6.95
CA GLY A 45 -4.51 1.77 5.61
C GLY A 45 -5.89 1.15 5.44
N LYS A 46 -6.43 1.22 4.26
CA LYS A 46 -7.77 0.69 3.99
C LYS A 46 -7.86 0.12 2.59
N HIS A 47 -8.86 -0.71 2.42
CA HIS A 47 -9.21 -1.28 1.12
C HIS A 47 -10.62 -0.81 0.77
N PHE A 48 -10.81 -0.42 -0.48
CA PHE A 48 -12.14 -0.13 -1.00
C PHE A 48 -12.18 -0.49 -2.48
N ILE A 49 -13.39 -0.57 -3.01
CA ILE A 49 -13.62 -0.85 -4.43
C ILE A 49 -14.06 0.43 -5.11
N SER A 50 -13.37 0.80 -6.18
CA SER A 50 -13.70 1.98 -6.97
C SER A 50 -13.79 1.58 -8.44
N LYS A 51 -14.97 1.75 -9.03
CA LYS A 51 -15.22 1.42 -10.45
C LYS A 51 -14.81 -0.03 -10.78
N GLY A 52 -15.08 -0.96 -9.87
CA GLY A 52 -14.74 -2.37 -10.06
C GLY A 52 -13.28 -2.73 -9.75
N ASN A 53 -12.47 -1.77 -9.32
CA ASN A 53 -11.06 -2.01 -9.02
C ASN A 53 -10.81 -2.05 -7.52
N ASP A 54 -9.95 -2.97 -7.09
CA ASP A 54 -9.48 -3.03 -5.71
C ASP A 54 -8.44 -1.93 -5.49
N VAL A 55 -8.68 -1.06 -4.51
CA VAL A 55 -7.76 0.02 -4.18
C VAL A 55 -7.31 -0.14 -2.74
N PHE A 56 -6.02 -0.12 -2.53
CA PHE A 56 -5.42 -0.24 -1.20
C PHE A 56 -4.67 1.04 -0.86
N VAL A 57 -5.00 1.62 0.29
CA VAL A 57 -4.28 2.78 0.82
C VAL A 57 -3.22 2.27 1.77
N TYR A 58 -1.97 2.62 1.53
CA TYR A 58 -0.83 2.20 2.33
C TYR A 58 0.13 3.35 2.57
N TRP A 59 1.00 3.22 3.58
CA TRP A 59 2.00 4.22 3.90
C TRP A 59 3.28 3.92 3.11
N ASP A 60 3.68 4.82 2.22
CA ASP A 60 4.84 4.64 1.33
C ASP A 60 6.05 5.36 1.89
N PHE A 61 7.05 4.60 2.34
CA PHE A 61 8.25 5.18 2.96
C PHE A 61 9.07 6.04 2.00
N ASN A 62 9.02 5.75 0.71
CA ASN A 62 9.84 6.43 -0.29
C ASN A 62 9.09 7.53 -1.04
N ALA A 63 7.81 7.72 -0.75
CA ALA A 63 7.06 8.79 -1.38
C ALA A 63 7.39 10.12 -0.71
N PRO A 64 7.41 11.22 -1.47
CA PRO A 64 7.53 12.52 -0.86
C PRO A 64 6.28 12.81 -0.01
N ALA A 65 6.49 13.37 1.17
CA ALA A 65 5.37 13.79 2.01
C ALA A 65 4.70 15.01 1.37
N ASN A 66 3.38 15.09 1.50
CA ASN A 66 2.67 16.29 1.11
C ASN A 66 2.87 17.36 2.22
N ASP A 67 2.22 18.52 2.06
CA ASP A 67 2.35 19.64 2.98
C ASP A 67 2.00 19.29 4.44
N ASN A 68 1.21 18.23 4.64
CA ASN A 68 0.80 17.76 5.96
C ASN A 68 1.64 16.59 6.46
N GLY A 69 2.75 16.26 5.79
CA GLY A 69 3.57 15.12 6.14
C GLY A 69 2.96 13.78 5.76
N ASN A 70 1.95 13.79 4.91
CA ASN A 70 1.20 12.59 4.52
C ASN A 70 1.94 11.81 3.43
N LYS A 71 2.17 10.52 3.71
CA LYS A 71 2.77 9.59 2.75
C LYS A 71 1.80 8.46 2.37
N TRP A 72 0.52 8.62 2.65
CA TRP A 72 -0.49 7.67 2.19
C TRP A 72 -0.56 7.68 0.67
N ARG A 73 -0.55 6.49 0.09
CA ARG A 73 -0.64 6.31 -1.37
C ARG A 73 -1.62 5.20 -1.68
N MET A 74 -2.13 5.19 -2.89
CA MET A 74 -3.10 4.19 -3.35
C MET A 74 -2.48 3.28 -4.38
N ALA A 75 -2.63 1.97 -4.15
CA ALA A 75 -2.27 0.94 -5.11
C ALA A 75 -3.55 0.33 -5.66
N THR A 76 -3.77 0.46 -6.95
CA THR A 76 -4.95 -0.08 -7.64
C THR A 76 -4.62 -1.43 -8.23
N ASN A 77 -5.43 -2.45 -7.89
CA ASN A 77 -5.24 -3.84 -8.36
C ASN A 77 -3.79 -4.30 -8.21
N PRO A 78 -3.22 -4.26 -7.00
CA PRO A 78 -1.83 -4.67 -6.83
C PRO A 78 -1.62 -6.12 -7.26
N LEU A 79 -0.48 -6.38 -7.85
CA LEU A 79 -0.14 -7.69 -8.41
C LEU A 79 0.51 -8.60 -7.38
N LYS A 80 1.25 -8.03 -6.44
CA LYS A 80 2.04 -8.79 -5.49
C LYS A 80 2.38 -7.96 -4.25
N VAL A 81 2.38 -8.62 -3.11
CA VAL A 81 2.89 -8.05 -1.85
C VAL A 81 3.89 -9.05 -1.27
N GLU A 82 5.10 -8.56 -0.99
CA GLU A 82 6.16 -9.37 -0.41
C GLU A 82 6.59 -8.78 0.92
N VAL A 83 6.66 -9.62 1.96
CA VAL A 83 7.17 -9.20 3.27
C VAL A 83 8.64 -8.86 3.13
N ALA A 84 9.01 -7.71 3.67
CA ALA A 84 10.40 -7.27 3.64
C ALA A 84 11.18 -7.77 4.87
#